data_d7a94dc78ae2ac448e2ea2f0c106ea9f
#
_entry.id   d7a94dc78ae2ac448e2ea2f0c106ea9f
#
_cell.length_a   1.000
_cell.length_b   1.000
_cell.length_c   1.000
_cell.angle_alpha   90.00
_cell.angle_beta   90.00
_cell.angle_gamma   90.00
#
_symmetry.space_group_name_H-M   'P 1'
#
loop_
_entity.id
_entity.type
_entity.pdbx_description
1 polymer ?
#
loop_
_entity_poly.entity_id
_entity_poly.type
_entity_poly.pdbx_seq_one_letter_code
_entity_poly.pdbx_strand_id
1 'polypeptide(L)'
;MFRYLNNEERANTWTHLIAVAATLAIAWPLLRLAHTAQLDQPDYQLLGTALFIAGMLLMFLSSTLYHAITEPMHKARLRIFDHIAIYVMIAGSYSLICVSVVGGWIGWTLFIFLWACVLAGVIGKIIALGRHPRLSLALYLAMGWVALLILWPMWQNMPHAAFWWVVAEGVFYTIGAYFFNKDEEHAYYHAVWHVFIVLGAASHTIATWLLLS
;
A
#
# COMPACT_ATOMS: atom_id res chain seq x y z
N MET A 1 -24.12 -2.98 12.76
CA MET A 1 -23.03 -3.73 12.14
C MET A 1 -21.98 -4.13 13.18
N PHE A 2 -21.33 -3.22 13.89
CA PHE A 2 -20.23 -3.51 14.82
C PHE A 2 -20.60 -4.21 16.15
N ARG A 3 -21.89 -4.40 16.48
CA ARG A 3 -22.33 -4.91 17.79
C ARG A 3 -21.96 -6.40 18.05
N TYR A 4 -21.73 -7.16 17.00
CA TYR A 4 -21.44 -8.60 17.06
C TYR A 4 -19.97 -8.95 16.86
N LEU A 5 -19.10 -7.94 16.62
CA LEU A 5 -17.67 -8.14 16.51
C LEU A 5 -17.03 -8.28 17.88
N ASN A 6 -16.03 -9.15 18.01
CA ASN A 6 -15.14 -9.13 19.17
C ASN A 6 -14.28 -7.84 19.16
N ASN A 7 -13.63 -7.54 20.27
CA ASN A 7 -12.87 -6.28 20.42
C ASN A 7 -11.70 -6.16 19.45
N GLU A 8 -11.10 -7.27 19.09
CA GLU A 8 -9.97 -7.30 18.14
C GLU A 8 -10.43 -6.98 16.70
N GLU A 9 -11.51 -7.62 16.23
CA GLU A 9 -12.08 -7.29 14.91
C GLU A 9 -12.60 -5.85 14.84
N ARG A 10 -13.07 -5.31 15.98
CA ARG A 10 -13.43 -3.89 16.07
C ARG A 10 -12.20 -3.00 15.90
N ALA A 11 -11.08 -3.31 16.57
CA ALA A 11 -9.83 -2.57 16.43
C ALA A 11 -9.34 -2.62 14.98
N ASN A 12 -9.33 -3.82 14.37
CA ASN A 12 -8.93 -4.02 12.97
C ASN A 12 -9.81 -3.19 12.02
N THR A 13 -11.13 -3.19 12.23
CA THR A 13 -12.06 -2.42 11.40
C THR A 13 -11.82 -0.91 11.54
N TRP A 14 -11.72 -0.40 12.79
CA TRP A 14 -11.60 1.03 13.02
C TRP A 14 -10.26 1.61 12.53
N THR A 15 -9.16 0.90 12.67
CA THR A 15 -7.85 1.36 12.21
C THR A 15 -7.88 1.69 10.71
N HIS A 16 -8.42 0.78 9.88
CA HIS A 16 -8.47 1.00 8.44
C HIS A 16 -9.65 1.89 8.01
N LEU A 17 -10.77 1.90 8.71
CA LEU A 17 -11.86 2.84 8.43
C LEU A 17 -11.43 4.31 8.60
N ILE A 18 -10.64 4.61 9.63
CA ILE A 18 -10.04 5.93 9.82
C ILE A 18 -9.10 6.26 8.66
N ALA A 19 -8.31 5.28 8.22
CA ALA A 19 -7.41 5.45 7.08
C ALA A 19 -8.17 5.67 5.75
N VAL A 20 -9.34 5.03 5.54
CA VAL A 20 -10.23 5.33 4.40
C VAL A 20 -10.64 6.81 4.43
N ALA A 21 -11.12 7.29 5.58
CA ALA A 21 -11.55 8.69 5.73
C ALA A 21 -10.39 9.67 5.47
N ALA A 22 -9.20 9.38 6.01
CA ALA A 22 -8.00 10.19 5.79
C ALA A 22 -7.58 10.19 4.30
N THR A 23 -7.64 9.03 3.64
CA THR A 23 -7.32 8.91 2.20
C THR A 23 -8.29 9.72 1.35
N LEU A 24 -9.59 9.66 1.64
CA LEU A 24 -10.60 10.47 0.92
C LEU A 24 -10.37 11.97 1.13
N ALA A 25 -10.00 12.39 2.34
CA ALA A 25 -9.72 13.80 2.63
C ALA A 25 -8.50 14.33 1.88
N ILE A 26 -7.42 13.52 1.72
CA ILE A 26 -6.20 13.95 1.05
C ILE A 26 -6.22 13.70 -0.46
N ALA A 27 -7.13 12.87 -0.99
CA ALA A 27 -7.17 12.48 -2.39
C ALA A 27 -7.26 13.69 -3.33
N TRP A 28 -8.23 14.58 -3.11
CA TRP A 28 -8.40 15.75 -3.98
C TRP A 28 -7.23 16.73 -3.91
N PRO A 29 -6.76 17.17 -2.71
CA PRO A 29 -5.56 18.01 -2.62
C PRO A 29 -4.35 17.41 -3.33
N LEU A 30 -4.10 16.10 -3.16
CA LEU A 30 -2.94 15.43 -3.73
C LEU A 30 -3.03 15.31 -5.26
N LEU A 31 -4.21 14.98 -5.81
CA LEU A 31 -4.44 14.95 -7.26
C LEU A 31 -4.31 16.34 -7.88
N ARG A 32 -4.83 17.37 -7.20
CA ARG A 32 -4.68 18.76 -7.65
C ARG A 32 -3.21 19.17 -7.68
N LEU A 33 -2.46 18.83 -6.64
CA LEU A 33 -1.02 19.09 -6.59
C LEU A 33 -0.29 18.35 -7.72
N ALA A 34 -0.60 17.07 -7.96
CA ALA A 34 -0.04 16.30 -9.05
C ALA A 34 -0.36 16.88 -10.45
N HIS A 35 -1.53 17.48 -10.60
CA HIS A 35 -1.92 18.14 -11.86
C HIS A 35 -1.14 19.44 -12.12
N THR A 36 -0.74 20.15 -11.06
CA THR A 36 -0.06 21.46 -11.16
C THR A 36 1.46 21.39 -10.99
N ALA A 37 1.99 20.28 -10.49
CA ALA A 37 3.43 20.11 -10.30
C ALA A 37 4.18 20.13 -11.64
N GLN A 38 5.40 20.66 -11.61
CA GLN A 38 6.28 20.77 -12.80
C GLN A 38 7.46 19.82 -12.67
N LEU A 39 7.19 18.52 -12.75
CA LEU A 39 8.23 17.50 -12.85
C LEU A 39 8.63 17.30 -14.32
N ASP A 40 9.80 16.70 -14.57
CA ASP A 40 10.31 16.44 -15.92
C ASP A 40 9.39 15.58 -16.79
N GLN A 41 8.45 14.86 -16.17
CA GLN A 41 7.49 13.98 -16.85
C GLN A 41 6.04 14.30 -16.37
N PRO A 42 5.49 15.46 -16.74
CA PRO A 42 4.23 15.96 -16.17
C PRO A 42 3.00 15.06 -16.44
N ASP A 43 2.97 14.37 -17.59
CA ASP A 43 1.82 13.53 -17.96
C ASP A 43 1.65 12.29 -17.08
N TYR A 44 2.72 11.83 -16.44
CA TYR A 44 2.71 10.60 -15.64
C TYR A 44 2.54 10.83 -14.14
N GLN A 45 2.80 12.04 -13.65
CA GLN A 45 2.69 12.33 -12.22
C GLN A 45 1.24 12.23 -11.71
N LEU A 46 0.27 12.68 -12.52
CA LEU A 46 -1.14 12.53 -12.20
C LEU A 46 -1.55 11.06 -12.20
N LEU A 47 -1.11 10.28 -13.21
CA LEU A 47 -1.37 8.84 -13.28
C LEU A 47 -0.78 8.11 -12.08
N GLY A 48 0.51 8.33 -11.77
CA GLY A 48 1.19 7.68 -10.65
C GLY A 48 0.53 7.98 -9.30
N THR A 49 0.17 9.25 -9.07
CA THR A 49 -0.54 9.68 -7.87
C THR A 49 -1.94 9.08 -7.77
N ALA A 50 -2.69 9.02 -8.89
CA ALA A 50 -4.00 8.41 -8.93
C ALA A 50 -3.96 6.90 -8.63
N LEU A 51 -2.96 6.17 -9.15
CA LEU A 51 -2.74 4.75 -8.87
C LEU A 51 -2.40 4.50 -7.39
N PHE A 52 -1.61 5.38 -6.77
CA PHE A 52 -1.32 5.32 -5.34
C PHE A 52 -2.58 5.51 -4.50
N ILE A 53 -3.37 6.56 -4.77
CA ILE A 53 -4.63 6.84 -4.05
C ILE A 53 -5.62 5.69 -4.24
N ALA A 54 -5.76 5.17 -5.45
CA ALA A 54 -6.63 4.02 -5.73
C ALA A 54 -6.16 2.76 -4.97
N GLY A 55 -4.85 2.51 -4.89
CA GLY A 55 -4.26 1.44 -4.09
C GLY A 55 -4.58 1.57 -2.60
N MET A 56 -4.40 2.77 -2.02
CA MET A 56 -4.77 3.05 -0.63
C MET A 56 -6.26 2.80 -0.36
N LEU A 57 -7.14 3.36 -1.21
CA LEU A 57 -8.59 3.18 -1.04
C LEU A 57 -8.99 1.72 -1.15
N LEU A 58 -8.47 1.00 -2.14
CA LEU A 58 -8.78 -0.42 -2.33
C LEU A 58 -8.33 -1.23 -1.11
N MET A 59 -7.11 -1.01 -0.62
CA MET A 59 -6.55 -1.75 0.50
C MET A 59 -7.27 -1.44 1.80
N PHE A 60 -7.44 -0.17 2.18
CA PHE A 60 -8.10 0.18 3.43
C PHE A 60 -9.58 -0.18 3.43
N LEU A 61 -10.28 -0.03 2.28
CA LEU A 61 -11.69 -0.36 2.18
C LEU A 61 -11.92 -1.88 2.22
N SER A 62 -11.14 -2.67 1.46
CA SER A 62 -11.27 -4.13 1.46
C SER A 62 -10.99 -4.73 2.85
N SER A 63 -9.98 -4.23 3.53
CA SER A 63 -9.64 -4.65 4.90
C SER A 63 -10.73 -4.24 5.89
N THR A 64 -11.22 -3.01 5.84
CA THR A 64 -12.35 -2.55 6.67
C THR A 64 -13.56 -3.48 6.50
N LEU A 65 -13.93 -3.80 5.26
CA LEU A 65 -15.07 -4.67 4.96
C LEU A 65 -14.82 -6.11 5.44
N TYR A 66 -13.61 -6.65 5.23
CA TYR A 66 -13.23 -7.98 5.69
C TYR A 66 -13.39 -8.12 7.20
N HIS A 67 -12.89 -7.16 7.97
CA HIS A 67 -12.97 -7.20 9.44
C HIS A 67 -14.37 -6.86 9.99
N ALA A 68 -15.17 -6.06 9.26
CA ALA A 68 -16.51 -5.68 9.69
C ALA A 68 -17.58 -6.76 9.46
N ILE A 69 -17.33 -7.74 8.59
CA ILE A 69 -18.30 -8.78 8.24
C ILE A 69 -18.05 -10.06 9.04
N THR A 70 -19.14 -10.61 9.61
CA THR A 70 -19.12 -11.84 10.42
C THR A 70 -19.65 -13.06 9.67
N GLU A 71 -20.39 -12.87 8.57
CA GLU A 71 -20.94 -13.97 7.80
C GLU A 71 -19.81 -14.74 7.10
N PRO A 72 -19.66 -16.08 7.35
CA PRO A 72 -18.45 -16.81 6.97
C PRO A 72 -18.14 -16.81 5.48
N MET A 73 -19.16 -16.94 4.61
CA MET A 73 -18.95 -17.00 3.16
C MET A 73 -18.48 -15.66 2.60
N HIS A 74 -19.11 -14.56 3.01
CA HIS A 74 -18.71 -13.21 2.60
C HIS A 74 -17.33 -12.83 3.17
N LYS A 75 -17.07 -13.17 4.44
CA LYS A 75 -15.77 -12.95 5.07
C LYS A 75 -14.65 -13.68 4.33
N ALA A 76 -14.86 -14.93 3.93
CA ALA A 76 -13.86 -15.69 3.17
C ALA A 76 -13.54 -15.05 1.80
N ARG A 77 -14.55 -14.53 1.10
CA ARG A 77 -14.34 -13.80 -0.17
C ARG A 77 -13.61 -12.47 0.05
N LEU A 78 -14.03 -11.70 1.04
CA LEU A 78 -13.40 -10.40 1.37
C LEU A 78 -11.94 -10.56 1.80
N ARG A 79 -11.58 -11.65 2.48
CA ARG A 79 -10.19 -11.97 2.79
C ARG A 79 -9.31 -12.09 1.54
N ILE A 80 -9.85 -12.63 0.43
CA ILE A 80 -9.12 -12.70 -0.82
C ILE A 80 -8.88 -11.30 -1.39
N PHE A 81 -9.91 -10.45 -1.39
CA PHE A 81 -9.79 -9.06 -1.85
C PHE A 81 -8.84 -8.24 -0.99
N ASP A 82 -8.91 -8.38 0.33
CA ASP A 82 -8.01 -7.74 1.28
C ASP A 82 -6.54 -8.08 0.98
N HIS A 83 -6.23 -9.35 0.76
CA HIS A 83 -4.89 -9.78 0.40
C HIS A 83 -4.44 -9.35 -1.01
N ILE A 84 -5.35 -9.28 -1.99
CA ILE A 84 -5.06 -8.78 -3.33
C ILE A 84 -4.73 -7.29 -3.28
N ALA A 85 -5.47 -6.53 -2.48
CA ALA A 85 -5.31 -5.09 -2.37
C ALA A 85 -3.92 -4.66 -1.87
N ILE A 86 -3.22 -5.52 -1.12
CA ILE A 86 -1.84 -5.26 -0.69
C ILE A 86 -0.89 -5.18 -1.90
N TYR A 87 -1.01 -6.11 -2.89
CA TYR A 87 -0.21 -6.04 -4.12
C TYR A 87 -0.47 -4.73 -4.87
N VAL A 88 -1.75 -4.35 -4.99
CA VAL A 88 -2.14 -3.11 -5.69
C VAL A 88 -1.61 -1.89 -4.96
N MET A 89 -1.66 -1.87 -3.62
CA MET A 89 -1.11 -0.78 -2.81
C MET A 89 0.40 -0.62 -3.01
N ILE A 90 1.15 -1.72 -2.99
CA ILE A 90 2.61 -1.69 -3.22
C ILE A 90 2.91 -1.18 -4.64
N ALA A 91 2.30 -1.73 -5.69
CA ALA A 91 2.56 -1.26 -7.05
C ALA A 91 2.09 0.18 -7.26
N GLY A 92 0.99 0.58 -6.62
CA GLY A 92 0.46 1.93 -6.63
C GLY A 92 1.44 2.95 -6.04
N SER A 93 2.03 2.65 -4.87
CA SER A 93 3.03 3.53 -4.24
C SER A 93 4.28 3.71 -5.09
N TYR A 94 4.73 2.67 -5.77
CA TYR A 94 5.85 2.77 -6.71
C TYR A 94 5.53 3.56 -7.98
N SER A 95 4.27 3.66 -8.38
CA SER A 95 3.91 4.14 -9.72
C SER A 95 4.45 5.55 -10.00
N LEU A 96 4.25 6.51 -9.10
CA LEU A 96 4.78 7.86 -9.26
C LEU A 96 6.32 7.88 -9.30
N ILE A 97 6.96 7.15 -8.39
CA ILE A 97 8.43 7.10 -8.30
C ILE A 97 9.01 6.51 -9.59
N CYS A 98 8.45 5.41 -10.09
CA CYS A 98 8.93 4.76 -11.29
C CYS A 98 8.83 5.66 -12.52
N VAL A 99 7.66 6.26 -12.76
CA VAL A 99 7.42 6.96 -14.03
C VAL A 99 7.85 8.42 -14.03
N SER A 100 7.93 9.07 -12.86
CA SER A 100 8.24 10.51 -12.77
C SER A 100 9.59 10.83 -12.10
N VAL A 101 10.08 9.99 -11.17
CA VAL A 101 11.36 10.22 -10.49
C VAL A 101 12.51 9.46 -11.17
N VAL A 102 12.32 8.16 -11.40
CA VAL A 102 13.32 7.31 -12.06
C VAL A 102 13.26 7.54 -13.58
N GLY A 103 12.06 7.49 -14.15
CA GLY A 103 11.83 7.74 -15.57
C GLY A 103 12.56 6.76 -16.51
N GLY A 104 12.56 7.10 -17.79
CA GLY A 104 13.27 6.35 -18.82
C GLY A 104 12.92 4.85 -18.84
N TRP A 105 13.79 4.05 -19.43
CA TRP A 105 13.56 2.62 -19.59
C TRP A 105 13.59 1.86 -18.25
N ILE A 106 14.39 2.30 -17.29
CA ILE A 106 14.50 1.68 -15.96
C ILE A 106 13.19 1.84 -15.19
N GLY A 107 12.68 3.07 -15.12
CA GLY A 107 11.42 3.34 -14.41
C GLY A 107 10.25 2.60 -15.01
N TRP A 108 10.11 2.60 -16.35
CA TRP A 108 9.04 1.88 -17.03
C TRP A 108 9.15 0.35 -16.89
N THR A 109 10.37 -0.21 -16.97
CA THR A 109 10.57 -1.65 -16.74
C THR A 109 10.13 -2.05 -15.33
N LEU A 110 10.50 -1.26 -14.34
CA LEU A 110 10.13 -1.51 -12.95
C LEU A 110 8.62 -1.35 -12.72
N PHE A 111 8.00 -0.33 -13.30
CA PHE A 111 6.55 -0.15 -13.27
C PHE A 111 5.82 -1.38 -13.84
N ILE A 112 6.19 -1.82 -15.05
CA ILE A 112 5.59 -3.00 -15.70
C ILE A 112 5.82 -4.26 -14.86
N PHE A 113 7.02 -4.45 -14.33
CA PHE A 113 7.35 -5.58 -13.47
C PHE A 113 6.46 -5.65 -12.22
N LEU A 114 6.30 -4.53 -11.50
CA LEU A 114 5.48 -4.49 -10.29
C LEU A 114 4.00 -4.74 -10.59
N TRP A 115 3.47 -4.18 -11.67
CA TRP A 115 2.09 -4.45 -12.08
C TRP A 115 1.88 -5.88 -12.61
N ALA A 116 2.90 -6.49 -13.21
CA ALA A 116 2.90 -7.93 -13.53
C ALA A 116 2.88 -8.78 -12.25
N CYS A 117 3.62 -8.38 -11.19
CA CYS A 117 3.53 -9.02 -9.87
C CYS A 117 2.13 -8.90 -9.25
N VAL A 118 1.42 -7.78 -9.45
CA VAL A 118 0.00 -7.65 -9.06
C VAL A 118 -0.84 -8.71 -9.74
N LEU A 119 -0.74 -8.84 -11.07
CA LEU A 119 -1.50 -9.84 -11.83
C LEU A 119 -1.20 -11.27 -11.36
N ALA A 120 0.08 -11.59 -11.17
CA ALA A 120 0.50 -12.90 -10.64
C ALA A 120 -0.04 -13.13 -9.22
N GLY A 121 -0.02 -12.11 -8.35
CA GLY A 121 -0.57 -12.15 -7.01
C GLY A 121 -2.09 -12.37 -7.00
N VAL A 122 -2.83 -11.68 -7.87
CA VAL A 122 -4.28 -11.86 -8.05
C VAL A 122 -4.59 -13.30 -8.46
N ILE A 123 -3.95 -13.79 -9.52
CA ILE A 123 -4.13 -15.16 -10.03
C ILE A 123 -3.79 -16.17 -8.95
N GLY A 124 -2.64 -16.01 -8.26
CA GLY A 124 -2.21 -16.90 -7.17
C GLY A 124 -3.21 -16.93 -6.00
N LYS A 125 -3.78 -15.77 -5.62
CA LYS A 125 -4.79 -15.71 -4.55
C LYS A 125 -6.12 -16.35 -4.93
N ILE A 126 -6.55 -16.21 -6.18
CA ILE A 126 -7.79 -16.83 -6.68
C ILE A 126 -7.61 -18.34 -6.78
N ILE A 127 -6.54 -18.83 -7.38
CA ILE A 127 -6.32 -20.28 -7.60
C ILE A 127 -6.01 -20.99 -6.26
N ALA A 128 -5.13 -20.43 -5.44
CA ALA A 128 -4.72 -21.04 -4.16
C ALA A 128 -5.64 -20.71 -2.98
N LEU A 129 -6.71 -19.92 -3.17
CA LEU A 129 -7.67 -19.52 -2.15
C LEU A 129 -7.00 -19.06 -0.83
N GLY A 130 -5.87 -18.37 -0.94
CA GLY A 130 -5.15 -17.84 0.23
C GLY A 130 -4.42 -18.88 1.09
N ARG A 131 -4.16 -20.08 0.59
CA ARG A 131 -3.56 -21.20 1.36
C ARG A 131 -2.13 -20.96 1.87
N HIS A 132 -1.42 -19.96 1.35
CA HIS A 132 0.00 -19.75 1.66
C HIS A 132 0.27 -18.33 2.21
N PRO A 133 -0.12 -18.00 3.47
CA PRO A 133 0.03 -16.66 4.03
C PRO A 133 1.49 -16.21 4.12
N ARG A 134 2.42 -17.11 4.54
CA ARG A 134 3.86 -16.81 4.66
C ARG A 134 4.50 -16.51 3.30
N LEU A 135 4.11 -17.23 2.25
CA LEU A 135 4.58 -16.95 0.88
C LEU A 135 4.09 -15.59 0.41
N SER A 136 2.84 -15.25 0.69
CA SER A 136 2.29 -13.93 0.35
C SER A 136 3.04 -12.81 1.07
N LEU A 137 3.32 -12.96 2.36
CA LEU A 137 4.10 -11.99 3.12
C LEU A 137 5.50 -11.82 2.54
N ALA A 138 6.19 -12.91 2.20
CA ALA A 138 7.51 -12.86 1.57
C ALA A 138 7.48 -12.11 0.22
N LEU A 139 6.43 -12.34 -0.59
CA LEU A 139 6.25 -11.64 -1.86
C LEU A 139 5.95 -10.15 -1.67
N TYR A 140 5.13 -9.76 -0.68
CA TYR A 140 4.88 -8.35 -0.35
C TYR A 140 6.17 -7.65 0.06
N LEU A 141 6.96 -8.27 0.95
CA LEU A 141 8.25 -7.73 1.36
C LEU A 141 9.23 -7.64 0.18
N ALA A 142 9.32 -8.69 -0.64
CA ALA A 142 10.18 -8.68 -1.82
C ALA A 142 9.83 -7.54 -2.78
N MET A 143 8.53 -7.33 -3.06
CA MET A 143 8.06 -6.21 -3.88
C MET A 143 8.38 -4.85 -3.22
N GLY A 144 8.16 -4.72 -1.90
CA GLY A 144 8.48 -3.48 -1.18
C GLY A 144 9.97 -3.15 -1.19
N TRP A 145 10.84 -4.15 -1.07
CA TRP A 145 12.30 -3.95 -1.06
C TRP A 145 12.92 -3.79 -2.45
N VAL A 146 12.13 -3.86 -3.54
CA VAL A 146 12.60 -3.51 -4.90
C VAL A 146 13.12 -2.06 -4.96
N ALA A 147 12.69 -1.17 -4.05
CA ALA A 147 13.22 0.19 -3.90
C ALA A 147 14.74 0.24 -3.78
N LEU A 148 15.38 -0.79 -3.22
CA LEU A 148 16.83 -0.87 -3.10
C LEU A 148 17.55 -0.78 -4.46
N LEU A 149 16.92 -1.26 -5.53
CA LEU A 149 17.47 -1.23 -6.89
C LEU A 149 17.50 0.18 -7.48
N ILE A 150 16.67 1.09 -6.97
CA ILE A 150 16.49 2.45 -7.47
C ILE A 150 16.83 3.53 -6.43
N LEU A 151 17.48 3.17 -5.31
CA LEU A 151 17.84 4.14 -4.27
C LEU A 151 18.67 5.30 -4.82
N TRP A 152 19.63 5.00 -5.72
CA TRP A 152 20.49 6.04 -6.28
C TRP A 152 19.74 7.05 -7.16
N PRO A 153 18.96 6.66 -8.18
CA PRO A 153 18.15 7.61 -8.92
C PRO A 153 17.11 8.33 -8.06
N MET A 154 16.52 7.69 -7.05
CA MET A 154 15.64 8.36 -6.09
C MET A 154 16.37 9.46 -5.32
N TRP A 155 17.56 9.16 -4.78
CA TRP A 155 18.38 10.14 -4.07
C TRP A 155 18.75 11.35 -4.92
N GLN A 156 19.04 11.14 -6.21
CA GLN A 156 19.43 12.22 -7.11
C GLN A 156 18.26 13.07 -7.61
N ASN A 157 17.07 12.47 -7.80
CA ASN A 157 15.98 13.08 -8.57
C ASN A 157 14.78 13.51 -7.71
N MET A 158 14.82 13.30 -6.39
CA MET A 158 13.73 13.75 -5.52
C MET A 158 14.27 14.55 -4.33
N PRO A 159 13.43 15.41 -3.71
CA PRO A 159 13.80 16.11 -2.49
C PRO A 159 14.25 15.12 -1.41
N HIS A 160 15.38 15.38 -0.75
CA HIS A 160 15.93 14.46 0.26
C HIS A 160 14.93 14.21 1.41
N ALA A 161 14.10 15.20 1.77
CA ALA A 161 13.04 15.00 2.76
C ALA A 161 12.02 13.95 2.28
N ALA A 162 11.60 14.00 1.01
CA ALA A 162 10.71 13.00 0.42
C ALA A 162 11.36 11.61 0.40
N PHE A 163 12.64 11.52 0.03
CA PHE A 163 13.41 10.28 0.06
C PHE A 163 13.39 9.62 1.44
N TRP A 164 13.66 10.37 2.50
CA TRP A 164 13.66 9.82 3.87
C TRP A 164 12.27 9.36 4.33
N TRP A 165 11.19 9.99 3.84
CA TRP A 165 9.84 9.52 4.10
C TRP A 165 9.53 8.19 3.38
N VAL A 166 10.07 7.95 2.18
CA VAL A 166 9.99 6.64 1.51
C VAL A 166 10.79 5.59 2.28
N VAL A 167 11.96 5.93 2.81
CA VAL A 167 12.72 5.02 3.69
C VAL A 167 11.92 4.69 4.95
N ALA A 168 11.29 5.69 5.58
CA ALA A 168 10.44 5.48 6.76
C ALA A 168 9.25 4.56 6.46
N GLU A 169 8.61 4.70 5.30
CA GLU A 169 7.57 3.77 4.81
C GLU A 169 8.07 2.31 4.83
N GLY A 170 9.22 2.05 4.21
CA GLY A 170 9.82 0.71 4.16
C GLY A 170 10.12 0.14 5.55
N VAL A 171 10.58 0.99 6.47
CA VAL A 171 10.82 0.62 7.88
C VAL A 171 9.51 0.26 8.57
N PHE A 172 8.46 1.08 8.44
CA PHE A 172 7.16 0.81 9.06
C PHE A 172 6.55 -0.50 8.52
N TYR A 173 6.55 -0.74 7.22
CA TYR A 173 6.03 -1.98 6.65
C TYR A 173 6.83 -3.21 7.10
N THR A 174 8.15 -3.09 7.21
CA THR A 174 9.01 -4.19 7.67
C THR A 174 8.75 -4.52 9.15
N ILE A 175 8.65 -3.51 10.01
CA ILE A 175 8.29 -3.71 11.43
C ILE A 175 6.88 -4.30 11.52
N GLY A 176 5.92 -3.77 10.74
CA GLY A 176 4.56 -4.28 10.68
C GLY A 176 4.50 -5.76 10.31
N ALA A 177 5.31 -6.20 9.35
CA ALA A 177 5.38 -7.60 8.92
C ALA A 177 5.78 -8.56 10.05
N TYR A 178 6.58 -8.11 11.03
CA TYR A 178 6.88 -8.90 12.23
C TYR A 178 5.60 -9.18 13.04
N PHE A 179 4.75 -8.16 13.26
CA PHE A 179 3.48 -8.33 13.99
C PHE A 179 2.50 -9.21 13.23
N PHE A 180 2.41 -9.04 11.90
CA PHE A 180 1.59 -9.92 11.06
C PHE A 180 2.02 -11.39 11.13
N ASN A 181 3.33 -11.66 11.13
CA ASN A 181 3.83 -13.05 11.21
C ASN A 181 3.55 -13.72 12.56
N LYS A 182 3.20 -12.94 13.58
CA LYS A 182 2.96 -13.35 14.96
C LYS A 182 1.51 -13.13 15.43
N ASP A 183 0.60 -12.73 14.54
CA ASP A 183 -0.74 -12.33 14.90
C ASP A 183 -1.63 -13.49 15.37
N GLU A 184 -1.33 -14.73 14.95
CA GLU A 184 -1.99 -15.93 15.45
C GLU A 184 -1.55 -16.30 16.89
N GLU A 185 -0.39 -15.82 17.34
CA GLU A 185 0.19 -16.13 18.67
C GLU A 185 -0.21 -15.10 19.73
N HIS A 186 -0.55 -13.86 19.34
CA HIS A 186 -0.76 -12.74 20.25
C HIS A 186 -1.98 -11.90 19.88
N ALA A 187 -2.86 -11.67 20.85
CA ALA A 187 -4.03 -10.81 20.68
C ALA A 187 -3.63 -9.38 20.26
N TYR A 188 -4.41 -8.75 19.41
CA TYR A 188 -4.19 -7.41 18.86
C TYR A 188 -2.96 -7.21 17.99
N TYR A 189 -2.11 -8.22 17.75
CA TYR A 189 -0.95 -8.06 16.88
C TYR A 189 -1.37 -7.71 15.44
N HIS A 190 -2.50 -8.23 14.98
CA HIS A 190 -3.08 -7.86 13.69
C HIS A 190 -3.47 -6.38 13.65
N ALA A 191 -4.08 -5.84 14.70
CA ALA A 191 -4.40 -4.42 14.80
C ALA A 191 -3.12 -3.55 14.86
N VAL A 192 -2.08 -4.00 15.56
CA VAL A 192 -0.78 -3.32 15.58
C VAL A 192 -0.18 -3.31 14.18
N TRP A 193 -0.24 -4.41 13.44
CA TRP A 193 0.18 -4.45 12.05
C TRP A 193 -0.57 -3.43 11.19
N HIS A 194 -1.91 -3.32 11.33
CA HIS A 194 -2.71 -2.28 10.65
C HIS A 194 -2.20 -0.86 10.93
N VAL A 195 -1.84 -0.58 12.18
CA VAL A 195 -1.26 0.75 12.53
C VAL A 195 0.04 0.99 11.76
N PHE A 196 0.93 0.01 11.66
CA PHE A 196 2.16 0.14 10.87
C PHE A 196 1.90 0.31 9.38
N ILE A 197 0.86 -0.34 8.83
CA ILE A 197 0.43 -0.13 7.44
C ILE A 197 -0.05 1.31 7.23
N VAL A 198 -0.84 1.85 8.16
CA VAL A 198 -1.30 3.24 8.10
C VAL A 198 -0.13 4.23 8.21
N LEU A 199 0.84 3.98 9.10
CA LEU A 199 2.05 4.80 9.23
C LEU A 199 2.90 4.78 7.95
N GLY A 200 3.06 3.60 7.33
CA GLY A 200 3.74 3.48 6.05
C GLY A 200 3.03 4.26 4.94
N ALA A 201 1.72 4.10 4.80
CA ALA A 201 0.92 4.83 3.82
C ALA A 201 0.95 6.35 4.05
N ALA A 202 0.90 6.80 5.31
CA ALA A 202 1.04 8.22 5.66
C ALA A 202 2.43 8.75 5.29
N SER A 203 3.49 7.98 5.55
CA SER A 203 4.85 8.33 5.16
C SER A 203 4.98 8.50 3.65
N HIS A 204 4.44 7.58 2.86
CA HIS A 204 4.42 7.69 1.41
C HIS A 204 3.59 8.89 0.93
N THR A 205 2.46 9.18 1.58
CA THR A 205 1.64 10.36 1.28
C THR A 205 2.42 11.66 1.50
N ILE A 206 3.18 11.75 2.60
CA ILE A 206 4.04 12.91 2.87
C ILE A 206 5.17 12.99 1.84
N ALA A 207 5.81 11.86 1.49
CA ALA A 207 6.82 11.82 0.44
C ALA A 207 6.28 12.30 -0.90
N THR A 208 5.10 11.83 -1.29
CA THR A 208 4.41 12.24 -2.52
C THR A 208 4.08 13.73 -2.49
N TRP A 209 3.58 14.24 -1.37
CA TRP A 209 3.30 15.68 -1.22
C TRP A 209 4.56 16.52 -1.41
N LEU A 210 5.65 16.18 -0.72
CA LEU A 210 6.94 16.88 -0.81
C LEU A 210 7.59 16.77 -2.21
N LEU A 211 7.33 15.68 -2.91
CA LEU A 211 7.83 15.50 -4.28
C LEU A 211 7.09 16.39 -5.28
N LEU A 212 5.79 16.63 -5.07
CA LEU A 212 4.93 17.36 -5.99
C LEU A 212 4.82 18.87 -5.67
N SER A 213 5.26 19.32 -4.48
CA SER A 213 5.24 20.72 -4.05
C SER A 213 6.53 21.46 -4.42
#